data_cc8a5174609dfc04c5a83e17f71c9fd9
#
_entry.id   cc8a5174609dfc04c5a83e17f71c9fd9
#
_cell.length_a   1.000
_cell.length_b   1.000
_cell.length_c   1.000
_cell.angle_alpha   90.00
_cell.angle_beta   90.00
_cell.angle_gamma   90.00
#
_symmetry.space_group_name_H-M   'P 1'
#
loop_
_entity.id
_entity.type
_entity.pdbx_description
1 polymer ?
#
loop_
_entity_poly.entity_id
_entity_poly.type
_entity_poly.pdbx_seq_one_letter_code
_entity_poly.pdbx_strand_id
1 'polypeptide(L)'
;MKPIASERFAVKAVAAAAALILAMTGQALPLSYLIELERAKIEPAAKLFQRECGAQTGSEACKEQHDALVKALNGFVTMAQKELALLDAYAGDADFQKQMAARRTRMQQDLQWAQEQLKAVAQ
;
A
#
# COMPACT_ATOMS: atom_id res chain seq x y z
N MET A 1 24.28 19.14 12.06
CA MET A 1 22.95 19.63 11.89
C MET A 1 22.40 19.38 10.53
N LYS A 2 23.12 19.77 9.52
CA LYS A 2 22.76 19.45 8.15
C LYS A 2 22.74 17.96 7.81
N PRO A 3 23.54 17.06 8.42
CA PRO A 3 23.62 15.67 7.97
C PRO A 3 22.28 14.93 8.00
N ILE A 4 21.51 15.07 9.06
CA ILE A 4 20.25 14.32 9.21
C ILE A 4 19.20 14.77 8.19
N ALA A 5 19.05 16.07 8.03
CA ALA A 5 18.11 16.62 7.04
C ALA A 5 18.56 16.32 5.62
N SER A 6 19.87 16.40 5.36
CA SER A 6 20.44 16.08 4.05
C SER A 6 20.25 14.61 3.69
N GLU A 7 20.43 13.71 4.66
CA GLU A 7 20.25 12.29 4.45
C GLU A 7 18.78 11.95 4.09
N ARG A 8 17.82 12.55 4.79
CA ARG A 8 16.42 12.36 4.49
C ARG A 8 16.05 12.88 3.10
N PHE A 9 16.59 14.03 2.73
CA PHE A 9 16.41 14.59 1.41
C PHE A 9 17.04 13.71 0.33
N ALA A 10 18.23 13.21 0.57
CA ALA A 10 18.93 12.35 -0.36
C ALA A 10 18.17 11.05 -0.61
N VAL A 11 17.61 10.43 0.45
CA VAL A 11 16.81 9.20 0.31
C VAL A 11 15.55 9.47 -0.52
N LYS A 12 14.85 10.56 -0.27
CA LYS A 12 13.67 10.92 -1.05
C LYS A 12 14.02 11.25 -2.49
N ALA A 13 15.12 11.96 -2.71
CA ALA A 13 15.58 12.31 -4.04
C ALA A 13 16.00 11.08 -4.83
N VAL A 14 16.67 10.13 -4.19
CA VAL A 14 17.06 8.86 -4.83
C VAL A 14 15.83 8.06 -5.23
N ALA A 15 14.83 7.95 -4.36
CA ALA A 15 13.59 7.25 -4.68
C ALA A 15 12.86 7.90 -5.85
N ALA A 16 12.76 9.23 -5.85
CA ALA A 16 12.13 9.98 -6.93
C ALA A 16 12.90 9.85 -8.24
N ALA A 17 14.25 9.91 -8.18
CA ALA A 17 15.10 9.74 -9.35
C ALA A 17 14.97 8.34 -9.93
N ALA A 18 14.90 7.30 -9.08
CA ALA A 18 14.69 5.93 -9.54
C ALA A 18 13.36 5.78 -10.26
N ALA A 19 12.28 6.38 -9.74
CA ALA A 19 10.98 6.36 -10.38
C ALA A 19 10.99 7.08 -11.73
N LEU A 20 11.68 8.22 -11.81
CA LEU A 20 11.82 8.97 -13.06
C LEU A 20 12.63 8.20 -14.10
N ILE A 21 13.71 7.55 -13.68
CA ILE A 21 14.53 6.73 -14.57
C ILE A 21 13.71 5.59 -15.17
N LEU A 22 12.92 4.90 -14.33
CA LEU A 22 12.03 3.83 -14.80
C LEU A 22 11.02 4.35 -15.80
N ALA A 23 10.42 5.51 -15.54
CA ALA A 23 9.48 6.14 -16.46
C ALA A 23 10.15 6.55 -17.77
N MET A 24 11.37 7.07 -17.72
CA MET A 24 12.12 7.49 -18.91
C MET A 24 12.56 6.31 -19.79
N THR A 25 12.79 5.15 -19.20
CA THR A 25 13.12 3.93 -19.94
C THR A 25 11.91 3.21 -20.49
N GLY A 26 10.70 3.73 -20.24
CA GLY A 26 9.45 3.11 -20.69
C GLY A 26 9.03 1.90 -19.90
N GLN A 27 9.70 1.63 -18.78
CA GLN A 27 9.35 0.53 -17.89
C GLN A 27 8.30 0.97 -16.88
N ALA A 28 7.27 0.14 -16.70
CA ALA A 28 6.30 0.36 -15.63
C ALA A 28 6.97 0.18 -14.27
N LEU A 29 6.48 0.91 -13.26
CA LEU A 29 6.93 0.71 -11.89
C LEU A 29 6.64 -0.74 -11.47
N PRO A 30 7.55 -1.37 -10.72
CA PRO A 30 7.28 -2.72 -10.22
C PRO A 30 5.99 -2.75 -9.40
N LEU A 31 5.18 -3.78 -9.61
CA LEU A 31 3.92 -3.93 -8.89
C LEU A 31 4.13 -3.94 -7.37
N SER A 32 5.21 -4.59 -6.91
CA SER A 32 5.56 -4.61 -5.49
C SER A 32 5.76 -3.20 -4.92
N TYR A 33 6.36 -2.31 -5.69
CA TYR A 33 6.56 -0.92 -5.28
C TYR A 33 5.21 -0.18 -5.16
N LEU A 34 4.33 -0.37 -6.15
CA LEU A 34 2.99 0.22 -6.14
C LEU A 34 2.18 -0.25 -4.93
N ILE A 35 2.29 -1.53 -4.59
CA ILE A 35 1.60 -2.10 -3.43
C ILE A 35 2.09 -1.46 -2.14
N GLU A 36 3.41 -1.28 -1.98
CA GLU A 36 3.95 -0.63 -0.79
C GLU A 36 3.52 0.83 -0.68
N LEU A 37 3.38 1.53 -1.81
CA LEU A 37 2.84 2.89 -1.83
C LEU A 37 1.38 2.92 -1.36
N GLU A 38 0.56 1.99 -1.82
CA GLU A 38 -0.84 1.90 -1.39
C GLU A 38 -0.94 1.54 0.08
N ARG A 39 -0.10 0.59 0.54
CA ARG A 39 -0.06 0.21 1.96
C ARG A 39 0.31 1.40 2.84
N ALA A 40 1.28 2.21 2.41
CA ALA A 40 1.76 3.35 3.18
C ALA A 40 0.68 4.42 3.40
N LYS A 41 -0.37 4.45 2.58
CA LYS A 41 -1.49 5.39 2.73
C LYS A 41 -2.46 4.99 3.83
N ILE A 42 -2.48 3.72 4.22
CA ILE A 42 -3.49 3.19 5.15
C ILE A 42 -3.30 3.72 6.57
N GLU A 43 -2.09 3.68 7.10
CA GLU A 43 -1.84 4.06 8.49
C GLU A 43 -2.20 5.51 8.78
N PRO A 44 -1.72 6.50 7.98
CA PRO A 44 -2.14 7.89 8.22
C PRO A 44 -3.65 8.10 8.06
N ALA A 45 -4.28 7.42 7.10
CA ALA A 45 -5.72 7.51 6.92
C ALA A 45 -6.48 6.93 8.12
N ALA A 46 -6.01 5.81 8.67
CA ALA A 46 -6.60 5.21 9.85
C ALA A 46 -6.47 6.10 11.09
N LYS A 47 -5.33 6.75 11.26
CA LYS A 47 -5.11 7.68 12.37
C LYS A 47 -6.03 8.89 12.28
N LEU A 48 -6.18 9.45 11.09
CA LEU A 48 -7.10 10.57 10.87
C LEU A 48 -8.55 10.16 11.10
N PHE A 49 -8.94 8.99 10.64
CA PHE A 49 -10.26 8.45 10.87
C PHE A 49 -10.55 8.31 12.37
N GLN A 50 -9.63 7.72 13.13
CA GLN A 50 -9.78 7.56 14.57
C GLN A 50 -9.91 8.90 15.29
N ARG A 51 -9.09 9.87 14.88
CA ARG A 51 -9.10 11.21 15.47
C ARG A 51 -10.41 11.93 15.21
N GLU A 52 -10.86 11.96 13.96
CA GLU A 52 -12.04 12.74 13.60
C GLU A 52 -13.35 12.06 13.98
N CYS A 53 -13.41 10.74 13.85
CA CYS A 53 -14.62 9.98 14.19
C CYS A 53 -14.71 9.65 15.69
N GLY A 54 -13.55 9.53 16.35
CA GLY A 54 -13.52 9.33 17.81
C GLY A 54 -14.02 10.56 18.57
N ALA A 55 -13.76 11.76 18.03
CA ALA A 55 -14.18 13.01 18.66
C ALA A 55 -15.65 13.33 18.37
N GLN A 56 -16.08 13.20 17.09
CA GLN A 56 -17.45 13.54 16.68
C GLN A 56 -17.91 12.57 15.58
N THR A 57 -18.63 11.55 15.98
CA THR A 57 -19.24 10.60 15.06
C THR A 57 -20.28 11.32 14.21
N GLY A 58 -20.28 11.09 12.91
CA GLY A 58 -21.26 11.67 12.00
C GLY A 58 -20.93 13.09 11.52
N SER A 59 -19.81 13.67 11.96
CA SER A 59 -19.35 14.96 11.43
C SER A 59 -18.91 14.85 9.97
N GLU A 60 -18.85 15.98 9.27
CA GLU A 60 -18.35 16.04 7.90
C GLU A 60 -16.90 15.58 7.83
N ALA A 61 -16.07 16.00 8.79
CA ALA A 61 -14.68 15.58 8.88
C ALA A 61 -14.57 14.06 9.07
N CYS A 62 -15.44 13.47 9.88
CA CYS A 62 -15.48 12.02 10.07
C CYS A 62 -15.81 11.29 8.76
N LYS A 63 -16.80 11.78 8.01
CA LYS A 63 -17.16 11.19 6.72
C LYS A 63 -16.02 11.25 5.72
N GLU A 64 -15.34 12.39 5.64
CA GLU A 64 -14.20 12.55 4.74
C GLU A 64 -13.08 11.58 5.08
N GLN A 65 -12.78 11.41 6.36
CA GLN A 65 -11.72 10.50 6.79
C GLN A 65 -12.15 9.03 6.64
N HIS A 66 -13.42 8.73 6.85
CA HIS A 66 -13.95 7.41 6.56
C HIS A 66 -13.78 7.06 5.07
N ASP A 67 -14.17 7.95 4.18
CA ASP A 67 -14.06 7.72 2.75
C ASP A 67 -12.59 7.60 2.31
N ALA A 68 -11.71 8.41 2.88
CA ALA A 68 -10.28 8.33 2.60
C ALA A 68 -9.69 6.99 3.04
N LEU A 69 -10.07 6.49 4.21
CA LEU A 69 -9.61 5.20 4.71
C LEU A 69 -10.12 4.05 3.84
N VAL A 70 -11.40 4.06 3.49
CA VAL A 70 -12.00 3.05 2.60
C VAL A 70 -11.28 3.05 1.24
N LYS A 71 -11.00 4.23 0.70
CA LYS A 71 -10.28 4.34 -0.57
C LYS A 71 -8.86 3.78 -0.47
N ALA A 72 -8.15 4.07 0.61
CA ALA A 72 -6.80 3.56 0.82
C ALA A 72 -6.79 2.04 0.95
N LEU A 73 -7.72 1.47 1.73
CA LEU A 73 -7.85 0.03 1.89
C LEU A 73 -8.22 -0.67 0.58
N ASN A 74 -9.17 -0.14 -0.17
CA ASN A 74 -9.57 -0.69 -1.46
C ASN A 74 -8.43 -0.64 -2.48
N GLY A 75 -7.66 0.44 -2.48
CA GLY A 75 -6.49 0.57 -3.35
C GLY A 75 -5.47 -0.53 -3.06
N PHE A 76 -5.18 -0.76 -1.80
CA PHE A 76 -4.26 -1.82 -1.39
C PHE A 76 -4.80 -3.21 -1.75
N VAL A 77 -6.08 -3.49 -1.46
CA VAL A 77 -6.71 -4.78 -1.79
C VAL A 77 -6.63 -5.06 -3.30
N THR A 78 -6.95 -4.07 -4.12
CA THR A 78 -6.90 -4.22 -5.57
C THR A 78 -5.50 -4.58 -6.05
N MET A 79 -4.48 -3.88 -5.55
CA MET A 79 -3.09 -4.13 -5.95
C MET A 79 -2.58 -5.46 -5.43
N ALA A 80 -2.93 -5.83 -4.21
CA ALA A 80 -2.55 -7.11 -3.63
C ALA A 80 -3.15 -8.30 -4.42
N GLN A 81 -4.41 -8.17 -4.83
CA GLN A 81 -5.07 -9.17 -5.66
C GLN A 81 -4.39 -9.31 -7.02
N LYS A 82 -3.96 -8.21 -7.61
CA LYS A 82 -3.21 -8.22 -8.88
C LYS A 82 -1.88 -8.96 -8.73
N GLU A 83 -1.16 -8.73 -7.64
CA GLU A 83 0.11 -9.42 -7.41
C GLU A 83 -0.11 -10.92 -7.24
N LEU A 84 -1.11 -11.32 -6.45
CA LEU A 84 -1.42 -12.73 -6.27
C LEU A 84 -1.80 -13.39 -7.59
N ALA A 85 -2.57 -12.71 -8.42
CA ALA A 85 -2.94 -13.20 -9.75
C ALA A 85 -1.70 -13.38 -10.66
N LEU A 86 -0.74 -12.46 -10.59
CA LEU A 86 0.51 -12.60 -11.31
C LEU A 86 1.32 -13.80 -10.83
N LEU A 87 1.39 -14.00 -9.52
CA LEU A 87 2.08 -15.17 -8.97
C LEU A 87 1.42 -16.47 -9.43
N ASP A 88 0.10 -16.50 -9.52
CA ASP A 88 -0.65 -17.65 -9.99
C ASP A 88 -0.43 -17.90 -11.50
N ALA A 89 -0.22 -16.85 -12.28
CA ALA A 89 0.08 -16.97 -13.71
C ALA A 89 1.39 -17.74 -13.96
N TYR A 90 2.31 -17.73 -13.00
CA TYR A 90 3.58 -18.45 -13.08
C TYR A 90 3.58 -19.74 -12.26
N ALA A 91 2.40 -20.33 -12.05
CA ALA A 91 2.25 -21.54 -11.22
C ALA A 91 3.06 -22.73 -11.72
N GLY A 92 3.35 -22.81 -13.03
CA GLY A 92 4.16 -23.86 -13.61
C GLY A 92 5.66 -23.74 -13.39
N ASP A 93 6.13 -22.59 -12.88
CA ASP A 93 7.55 -22.37 -12.59
C ASP A 93 7.81 -22.66 -11.11
N ALA A 94 8.31 -23.88 -10.83
CA ALA A 94 8.53 -24.33 -9.46
C ALA A 94 9.58 -23.48 -8.72
N ASP A 95 10.66 -23.08 -9.41
CA ASP A 95 11.70 -22.27 -8.80
C ASP A 95 11.18 -20.88 -8.44
N PHE A 96 10.42 -20.27 -9.32
CA PHE A 96 9.81 -18.97 -9.07
C PHE A 96 8.84 -19.04 -7.89
N GLN A 97 7.99 -20.07 -7.84
CA GLN A 97 7.04 -20.24 -6.72
C GLN A 97 7.77 -20.42 -5.40
N LYS A 98 8.88 -21.16 -5.40
CA LYS A 98 9.69 -21.37 -4.21
C LYS A 98 10.29 -20.05 -3.72
N GLN A 99 10.83 -19.24 -4.64
CA GLN A 99 11.39 -17.93 -4.29
C GLN A 99 10.34 -16.97 -3.77
N MET A 100 9.12 -17.05 -4.27
CA MET A 100 8.05 -16.12 -3.93
C MET A 100 7.13 -16.62 -2.81
N ALA A 101 7.40 -17.78 -2.22
CA ALA A 101 6.50 -18.39 -1.24
C ALA A 101 6.28 -17.50 -0.01
N ALA A 102 7.34 -16.93 0.55
CA ALA A 102 7.22 -16.06 1.71
C ALA A 102 6.46 -14.77 1.38
N ARG A 103 6.70 -14.21 0.20
CA ARG A 103 6.01 -13.02 -0.26
C ARG A 103 4.53 -13.30 -0.49
N ARG A 104 4.20 -14.45 -1.08
CA ARG A 104 2.79 -14.86 -1.27
C ARG A 104 2.07 -14.95 0.07
N THR A 105 2.67 -15.62 1.04
CA THR A 105 2.09 -15.76 2.38
C THR A 105 1.83 -14.40 3.03
N ARG A 106 2.83 -13.54 3.00
CA ARG A 106 2.71 -12.18 3.54
C ARG A 106 1.60 -11.40 2.84
N MET A 107 1.54 -11.48 1.52
CA MET A 107 0.53 -10.77 0.74
C MET A 107 -0.88 -11.27 1.05
N GLN A 108 -1.05 -12.59 1.22
CA GLN A 108 -2.34 -13.17 1.60
C GLN A 108 -2.77 -12.71 2.99
N GLN A 109 -1.85 -12.66 3.95
CA GLN A 109 -2.11 -12.17 5.30
C GLN A 109 -2.49 -10.68 5.29
N ASP A 110 -1.75 -9.87 4.56
CA ASP A 110 -2.01 -8.44 4.45
C ASP A 110 -3.34 -8.16 3.75
N LEU A 111 -3.66 -8.94 2.73
CA LEU A 111 -4.94 -8.84 2.02
C LEU A 111 -6.11 -9.18 2.96
N GLN A 112 -5.98 -10.26 3.71
CA GLN A 112 -7.00 -10.65 4.69
C GLN A 112 -7.19 -9.55 5.74
N TRP A 113 -6.09 -9.02 6.27
CA TRP A 113 -6.14 -7.93 7.23
C TRP A 113 -6.88 -6.71 6.67
N ALA A 114 -6.55 -6.30 5.45
CA ALA A 114 -7.20 -5.15 4.82
C ALA A 114 -8.69 -5.38 4.60
N GLN A 115 -9.08 -6.59 4.21
CA GLN A 115 -10.48 -6.95 4.03
C GLN A 115 -11.25 -6.93 5.36
N GLU A 116 -10.61 -7.37 6.43
CA GLU A 116 -11.19 -7.30 7.78
C GLU A 116 -11.37 -5.84 8.23
N GLN A 117 -10.39 -4.98 7.93
CA GLN A 117 -10.50 -3.56 8.22
C GLN A 117 -11.66 -2.91 7.45
N LEU A 118 -11.84 -3.27 6.18
CA LEU A 118 -12.96 -2.78 5.39
C LEU A 118 -14.32 -3.16 6.00
N LYS A 119 -14.43 -4.40 6.48
CA LYS A 119 -15.66 -4.84 7.17
C LYS A 119 -15.90 -4.04 8.44
N ALA A 120 -14.85 -3.79 9.21
CA ALA A 120 -14.96 -3.06 10.47
C ALA A 120 -15.40 -1.61 10.23
N VAL A 121 -14.85 -0.92 9.23
CA VAL A 121 -15.21 0.47 8.96
C VAL A 121 -16.56 0.60 8.23
N ALA A 122 -17.07 -0.45 7.61
CA ALA A 122 -18.38 -0.45 6.98
C ALA A 122 -19.52 -0.47 8.00
N GLN A 123 -19.22 -0.86 9.23
CA GLN A 123 -20.17 -0.84 10.33
C GLN A 123 -20.16 0.55 11.01
#